data_35bb240b8c49006a5312ab1896282819
#
_entry.id   35bb240b8c49006a5312ab1896282819
#
_cell.length_a   1.000
_cell.length_b   1.000
_cell.length_c   1.000
_cell.angle_alpha   90.00
_cell.angle_beta   90.00
_cell.angle_gamma   90.00
#
_symmetry.space_group_name_H-M   'P 1'
#
loop_
_entity.id
_entity.type
_entity.pdbx_description
1 polymer ?
#
loop_
_entity_poly.entity_id
_entity_poly.type
_entity_poly.pdbx_seq_one_letter_code
_entity_poly.pdbx_strand_id
1 'polypeptide(L)'
;MAQNPPDLGDRALSKVVELGIATQLDRSEEIEVDIRTNPVNFIQGKLDSVEISGKGVVVKQDLRVENIQIDTDEVSIDPLKAVFGNIKLTHPTEAEARIILTEADINHAFSCEYIQSKLRGLKMELDGQPVTIDIQQASLDLPGENQFVISTTFLLREQNAVKKMSATAIPQIDEDGNRISLEILAAQGEGLNLKLVMVIIEQLTALLDLRNFDLPGVSLQLHQLEAQLGKLVIHAKSQIAQIPTI
;
A
#
# COMPACT_ATOMS: atom_id res chain seq x y z
N MET A 1 -24.40 4.74 -20.65
CA MET A 1 -25.67 5.08 -19.97
C MET A 1 -25.42 6.38 -19.21
N ALA A 2 -26.30 7.38 -19.34
CA ALA A 2 -26.12 8.63 -18.61
C ALA A 2 -26.35 8.38 -17.12
N GLN A 3 -25.33 8.61 -16.31
CA GLN A 3 -25.43 8.50 -14.86
C GLN A 3 -26.27 9.65 -14.33
N ASN A 4 -27.31 9.37 -13.56
CA ASN A 4 -28.08 10.43 -12.89
C ASN A 4 -27.19 11.14 -11.87
N PRO A 5 -27.30 12.48 -11.74
CA PRO A 5 -26.57 13.18 -10.68
C PRO A 5 -27.00 12.69 -9.30
N PRO A 6 -26.08 12.66 -8.31
CA PRO A 6 -26.37 12.18 -6.97
C PRO A 6 -27.49 12.99 -6.31
N ASP A 7 -28.43 12.29 -5.68
CA ASP A 7 -29.56 12.87 -4.94
C ASP A 7 -29.06 13.54 -3.63
N LEU A 8 -29.92 14.36 -3.00
CA LEU A 8 -29.62 15.01 -1.73
C LEU A 8 -29.32 14.00 -0.61
N GLY A 9 -29.97 12.83 -0.65
CA GLY A 9 -29.73 11.72 0.28
C GLY A 9 -28.33 11.11 0.09
N ASP A 10 -27.91 10.88 -1.16
CA ASP A 10 -26.59 10.36 -1.51
C ASP A 10 -25.48 11.29 -1.02
N ARG A 11 -25.64 12.60 -1.22
CA ARG A 11 -24.67 13.62 -0.77
C ARG A 11 -24.54 13.68 0.76
N ALA A 12 -25.64 13.53 1.49
CA ALA A 12 -25.62 13.55 2.93
C ALA A 12 -24.90 12.29 3.46
N LEU A 13 -25.17 11.12 2.89
CA LEU A 13 -24.53 9.87 3.27
C LEU A 13 -23.05 9.87 2.92
N SER A 14 -22.70 10.31 1.70
CA SER A 14 -21.29 10.49 1.27
C SER A 14 -20.51 11.35 2.25
N LYS A 15 -21.07 12.47 2.70
CA LYS A 15 -20.41 13.37 3.65
C LYS A 15 -20.19 12.75 5.03
N VAL A 16 -21.12 11.93 5.50
CA VAL A 16 -20.94 11.20 6.77
C VAL A 16 -19.81 10.18 6.67
N VAL A 17 -19.75 9.43 5.56
CA VAL A 17 -18.67 8.46 5.31
C VAL A 17 -17.33 9.16 5.16
N GLU A 18 -17.26 10.24 4.38
CA GLU A 18 -16.06 11.07 4.19
C GLU A 18 -15.48 11.55 5.53
N LEU A 19 -16.33 12.10 6.42
CA LEU A 19 -15.91 12.51 7.75
C LEU A 19 -15.43 11.33 8.59
N GLY A 20 -16.09 10.18 8.50
CA GLY A 20 -15.68 8.96 9.18
C GLY A 20 -14.29 8.48 8.74
N ILE A 21 -14.02 8.47 7.44
CA ILE A 21 -12.70 8.11 6.89
C ILE A 21 -11.64 9.14 7.30
N ALA A 22 -11.94 10.43 7.15
CA ALA A 22 -11.00 11.50 7.48
C ALA A 22 -10.53 11.47 8.95
N THR A 23 -11.39 11.02 9.88
CA THR A 23 -11.02 10.88 11.30
C THR A 23 -10.08 9.71 11.59
N GLN A 24 -9.95 8.78 10.65
CA GLN A 24 -9.09 7.59 10.78
C GLN A 24 -7.72 7.75 10.12
N LEU A 25 -7.50 8.85 9.41
CA LEU A 25 -6.25 9.18 8.75
C LEU A 25 -5.47 10.17 9.59
N ASP A 26 -4.14 10.06 9.60
CA ASP A 26 -3.28 11.03 10.26
C ASP A 26 -3.39 12.40 9.58
N ARG A 27 -3.39 12.42 8.25
CA ARG A 27 -3.58 13.59 7.39
C ARG A 27 -4.08 13.18 6.00
N SER A 28 -4.79 14.09 5.34
CA SER A 28 -5.10 14.02 3.91
C SER A 28 -5.20 15.42 3.33
N GLU A 29 -4.83 15.57 2.07
CA GLU A 29 -5.04 16.82 1.33
C GLU A 29 -6.51 16.91 0.88
N GLU A 30 -7.04 15.79 0.39
CA GLU A 30 -8.41 15.69 -0.09
C GLU A 30 -8.93 14.26 0.11
N ILE A 31 -10.17 14.13 0.55
CA ILE A 31 -10.94 12.88 0.56
C ILE A 31 -12.29 13.19 -0.04
N GLU A 32 -12.69 12.40 -1.01
CA GLU A 32 -14.00 12.49 -1.63
C GLU A 32 -14.65 11.10 -1.61
N VAL A 33 -15.93 11.07 -1.27
CA VAL A 33 -16.73 9.85 -1.27
C VAL A 33 -17.98 10.10 -2.10
N ASP A 34 -18.19 9.30 -3.14
CA ASP A 34 -19.39 9.30 -3.95
C ASP A 34 -20.18 8.01 -3.73
N ILE A 35 -21.33 8.13 -3.10
CA ILE A 35 -22.24 7.02 -2.88
C ILE A 35 -23.42 7.18 -3.79
N ARG A 36 -23.79 6.13 -4.50
CA ARG A 36 -24.96 6.09 -5.37
C ARG A 36 -25.93 5.04 -4.90
N THR A 37 -27.16 5.46 -4.71
CA THR A 37 -28.27 4.57 -4.39
C THR A 37 -29.59 5.21 -4.83
N ASN A 38 -30.65 4.45 -4.82
CA ASN A 38 -31.98 4.99 -4.96
C ASN A 38 -32.77 4.78 -3.65
N PRO A 39 -33.83 5.56 -3.38
CA PRO A 39 -34.56 5.47 -2.09
C PRO A 39 -35.09 4.07 -1.77
N VAL A 40 -35.46 3.28 -2.78
CA VAL A 40 -35.96 1.92 -2.59
C VAL A 40 -34.83 0.99 -2.15
N ASN A 41 -33.68 1.05 -2.83
CA ASN A 41 -32.50 0.26 -2.49
C ASN A 41 -31.95 0.65 -1.13
N PHE A 42 -31.92 1.93 -0.79
CA PHE A 42 -31.46 2.40 0.51
C PHE A 42 -32.31 1.84 1.68
N ILE A 43 -33.64 1.86 1.55
CA ILE A 43 -34.54 1.28 2.58
C ILE A 43 -34.29 -0.22 2.74
N GLN A 44 -33.88 -0.90 1.67
CA GLN A 44 -33.51 -2.31 1.67
C GLN A 44 -32.06 -2.55 2.17
N GLY A 45 -31.31 -1.48 2.47
CA GLY A 45 -29.93 -1.56 2.90
C GLY A 45 -28.93 -1.81 1.78
N LYS A 46 -29.26 -1.38 0.56
CA LYS A 46 -28.40 -1.55 -0.61
C LYS A 46 -27.93 -0.21 -1.13
N LEU A 47 -26.64 -0.10 -1.38
CA LEU A 47 -26.03 0.99 -2.13
C LEU A 47 -25.62 0.43 -3.50
N ASP A 48 -25.90 1.17 -4.58
CA ASP A 48 -25.64 0.71 -5.93
C ASP A 48 -24.13 0.73 -6.26
N SER A 49 -23.39 1.74 -5.73
CA SER A 49 -21.93 1.81 -5.77
C SER A 49 -21.40 2.77 -4.72
N VAL A 50 -20.14 2.54 -4.31
CA VAL A 50 -19.37 3.47 -3.49
C VAL A 50 -18.01 3.68 -4.14
N GLU A 51 -17.66 4.94 -4.41
CA GLU A 51 -16.36 5.37 -4.89
C GLU A 51 -15.71 6.24 -3.82
N ILE A 52 -14.46 5.92 -3.46
CA ILE A 52 -13.66 6.67 -2.50
C ILE A 52 -12.39 7.11 -3.21
N SER A 53 -12.12 8.39 -3.24
CA SER A 53 -10.87 8.94 -3.73
C SER A 53 -10.17 9.75 -2.65
N GLY A 54 -8.85 9.60 -2.58
CA GLY A 54 -8.00 10.32 -1.64
C GLY A 54 -6.73 10.83 -2.31
N LYS A 55 -6.32 12.03 -1.93
CA LYS A 55 -5.07 12.64 -2.37
C LYS A 55 -4.23 13.04 -1.18
N GLY A 56 -2.90 12.79 -1.27
CA GLY A 56 -1.97 13.08 -0.21
C GLY A 56 -2.35 12.45 1.11
N VAL A 57 -2.83 11.21 1.07
CA VAL A 57 -3.32 10.49 2.25
C VAL A 57 -2.13 9.99 3.05
N VAL A 58 -2.06 10.38 4.33
CA VAL A 58 -1.04 9.88 5.27
C VAL A 58 -1.70 8.89 6.21
N VAL A 59 -1.23 7.67 6.14
CA VAL A 59 -1.64 6.58 7.04
C VAL A 59 -0.64 6.44 8.19
N LYS A 60 -0.90 5.54 9.12
CA LYS A 60 -0.04 5.25 10.28
C LYS A 60 1.46 5.30 9.93
N GLN A 61 2.23 5.90 10.84
CA GLN A 61 3.70 5.91 10.78
C GLN A 61 4.28 6.75 9.63
N ASP A 62 3.56 7.79 9.23
CA ASP A 62 4.01 8.78 8.26
C ASP A 62 4.19 8.21 6.83
N LEU A 63 3.46 7.13 6.50
CA LEU A 63 3.42 6.57 5.15
C LEU A 63 2.43 7.36 4.30
N ARG A 64 2.94 8.12 3.33
CA ARG A 64 2.13 8.93 2.44
C ARG A 64 1.82 8.20 1.13
N VAL A 65 0.57 8.31 0.70
CA VAL A 65 0.06 7.84 -0.58
C VAL A 65 -0.35 9.06 -1.40
N GLU A 66 0.18 9.22 -2.60
CA GLU A 66 -0.14 10.37 -3.47
C GLU A 66 -1.60 10.34 -3.93
N ASN A 67 -2.07 9.19 -4.40
CA ASN A 67 -3.47 8.98 -4.78
C ASN A 67 -3.92 7.58 -4.39
N ILE A 68 -5.14 7.49 -3.88
CA ILE A 68 -5.87 6.24 -3.70
C ILE A 68 -7.26 6.40 -4.28
N GLN A 69 -7.70 5.41 -5.04
CA GLN A 69 -9.07 5.29 -5.53
C GLN A 69 -9.55 3.88 -5.22
N ILE A 70 -10.75 3.79 -4.63
CA ILE A 70 -11.39 2.52 -4.28
C ILE A 70 -12.80 2.56 -4.84
N ASP A 71 -13.10 1.60 -5.70
CA ASP A 71 -14.39 1.45 -6.36
C ASP A 71 -15.04 0.15 -5.89
N THR A 72 -16.32 0.20 -5.54
CA THR A 72 -17.11 -0.98 -5.22
C THR A 72 -18.34 -1.04 -6.12
N ASP A 73 -18.81 -2.25 -6.36
CA ASP A 73 -20.17 -2.47 -6.87
C ASP A 73 -21.20 -2.37 -5.73
N GLU A 74 -22.26 -3.16 -5.77
CA GLU A 74 -23.31 -3.17 -4.76
C GLU A 74 -22.77 -3.41 -3.35
N VAL A 75 -23.08 -2.50 -2.43
CA VAL A 75 -22.70 -2.60 -1.01
C VAL A 75 -23.96 -2.80 -0.17
N SER A 76 -23.96 -3.82 0.69
CA SER A 76 -25.06 -4.10 1.61
C SER A 76 -24.75 -3.57 2.99
N ILE A 77 -25.61 -2.67 3.52
CA ILE A 77 -25.45 -2.02 4.82
C ILE A 77 -26.68 -2.23 5.71
N ASP A 78 -26.53 -1.94 7.01
CA ASP A 78 -27.65 -1.80 7.93
C ASP A 78 -28.19 -0.36 7.84
N PRO A 79 -29.38 -0.14 7.19
CA PRO A 79 -29.86 1.21 6.93
C PRO A 79 -30.24 1.96 8.20
N LEU A 80 -30.71 1.25 9.24
CA LEU A 80 -31.07 1.88 10.51
C LEU A 80 -29.84 2.43 11.22
N LYS A 81 -28.73 1.70 11.19
CA LYS A 81 -27.47 2.16 11.79
C LYS A 81 -26.81 3.26 10.98
N ALA A 82 -26.92 3.18 9.64
CA ALA A 82 -26.34 4.18 8.73
C ALA A 82 -26.95 5.58 8.96
N VAL A 83 -28.26 5.68 9.21
CA VAL A 83 -28.94 6.96 9.53
C VAL A 83 -28.35 7.63 10.79
N PHE A 84 -27.82 6.85 11.73
CA PHE A 84 -27.15 7.35 12.94
C PHE A 84 -25.62 7.48 12.78
N GLY A 85 -25.11 7.42 11.56
CA GLY A 85 -23.68 7.55 11.28
C GLY A 85 -22.85 6.29 11.56
N ASN A 86 -23.49 5.17 11.91
CA ASN A 86 -22.82 3.90 12.15
C ASN A 86 -22.99 2.98 10.94
N ILE A 87 -22.06 3.06 9.99
CA ILE A 87 -22.13 2.29 8.75
C ILE A 87 -21.54 0.90 9.02
N LYS A 88 -22.39 -0.11 8.89
CA LYS A 88 -22.02 -1.50 9.09
C LYS A 88 -22.41 -2.32 7.87
N LEU A 89 -21.44 -3.01 7.29
CA LEU A 89 -21.69 -3.97 6.21
C LEU A 89 -22.50 -5.16 6.76
N THR A 90 -23.47 -5.61 5.99
CA THR A 90 -24.28 -6.82 6.30
C THR A 90 -23.77 -8.04 5.52
N HIS A 91 -23.07 -7.82 4.41
CA HIS A 91 -22.41 -8.84 3.62
C HIS A 91 -21.02 -8.33 3.20
N PRO A 92 -20.05 -9.24 2.98
CA PRO A 92 -18.77 -8.86 2.36
C PRO A 92 -19.01 -8.22 1.00
N THR A 93 -18.24 -7.17 0.69
CA THR A 93 -18.27 -6.49 -0.60
C THR A 93 -16.93 -6.61 -1.30
N GLU A 94 -16.94 -6.69 -2.62
CA GLU A 94 -15.73 -6.64 -3.44
C GLU A 94 -15.41 -5.20 -3.79
N ALA A 95 -14.13 -4.87 -3.80
CA ALA A 95 -13.63 -3.56 -4.15
C ALA A 95 -12.41 -3.69 -5.06
N GLU A 96 -12.26 -2.75 -5.98
CA GLU A 96 -11.04 -2.55 -6.74
C GLU A 96 -10.34 -1.29 -6.23
N ALA A 97 -9.03 -1.39 -6.01
CA ALA A 97 -8.23 -0.27 -5.53
C ALA A 97 -7.13 0.06 -6.54
N ARG A 98 -6.95 1.34 -6.80
CA ARG A 98 -5.82 1.91 -7.54
C ARG A 98 -5.05 2.86 -6.63
N ILE A 99 -3.77 2.56 -6.42
CA ILE A 99 -2.89 3.29 -5.51
C ILE A 99 -1.72 3.85 -6.30
N ILE A 100 -1.37 5.11 -6.08
CA ILE A 100 -0.19 5.76 -6.65
C ILE A 100 0.72 6.18 -5.51
N LEU A 101 1.96 5.69 -5.54
CA LEU A 101 3.06 6.14 -4.69
C LEU A 101 4.07 6.88 -5.55
N THR A 102 4.49 8.06 -5.14
CA THR A 102 5.61 8.73 -5.80
C THR A 102 6.94 8.16 -5.30
N GLU A 103 7.99 8.29 -6.11
CA GLU A 103 9.36 8.00 -5.70
C GLU A 103 9.74 8.73 -4.40
N ALA A 104 9.28 9.98 -4.24
CA ALA A 104 9.52 10.78 -3.05
C ALA A 104 8.83 10.18 -1.81
N ASP A 105 7.57 9.71 -1.95
CA ASP A 105 6.82 9.08 -0.85
C ASP A 105 7.48 7.78 -0.40
N ILE A 106 7.93 6.94 -1.35
CA ILE A 106 8.63 5.69 -1.06
C ILE A 106 9.95 5.97 -0.35
N ASN A 107 10.73 6.95 -0.83
CA ASN A 107 12.00 7.31 -0.21
C ASN A 107 11.82 7.97 1.16
N HIS A 108 10.74 8.74 1.35
CA HIS A 108 10.36 9.23 2.67
C HIS A 108 10.05 8.07 3.63
N ALA A 109 9.27 7.07 3.19
CA ALA A 109 8.95 5.90 4.00
C ALA A 109 10.20 5.14 4.46
N PHE A 110 11.25 5.01 3.63
CA PHE A 110 12.53 4.41 4.04
C PHE A 110 13.23 5.18 5.18
N SER A 111 12.93 6.46 5.36
CA SER A 111 13.50 7.29 6.44
C SER A 111 12.69 7.24 7.75
N CYS A 112 11.44 6.71 7.72
CA CYS A 112 10.59 6.61 8.90
C CYS A 112 11.15 5.60 9.92
N GLU A 113 10.98 5.89 11.21
CA GLU A 113 11.54 5.08 12.30
C GLU A 113 11.06 3.63 12.25
N TYR A 114 9.79 3.41 11.88
CA TYR A 114 9.24 2.07 11.73
C TYR A 114 9.99 1.23 10.71
N ILE A 115 10.20 1.75 9.51
CA ILE A 115 10.91 1.06 8.43
C ILE A 115 12.39 0.89 8.82
N GLN A 116 13.02 1.94 9.35
CA GLN A 116 14.39 1.90 9.82
C GLN A 116 14.62 0.83 10.89
N SER A 117 13.66 0.63 11.80
CA SER A 117 13.74 -0.42 12.82
C SER A 117 13.76 -1.83 12.23
N LYS A 118 13.05 -2.04 11.12
CA LYS A 118 13.00 -3.32 10.40
C LYS A 118 14.28 -3.61 9.60
N LEU A 119 15.02 -2.57 9.24
CA LEU A 119 16.23 -2.65 8.42
C LEU A 119 17.52 -2.79 9.25
N ARG A 120 17.44 -2.90 10.58
CA ARG A 120 18.57 -3.05 11.49
C ARG A 120 18.64 -4.44 12.10
N GLY A 121 19.85 -4.91 12.35
CA GLY A 121 20.09 -6.17 13.04
C GLY A 121 19.71 -7.41 12.21
N LEU A 122 19.75 -7.32 10.89
CA LEU A 122 19.44 -8.40 9.97
C LEU A 122 20.53 -9.47 10.08
N LYS A 123 20.17 -10.67 10.51
CA LYS A 123 21.11 -11.78 10.71
C LYS A 123 21.14 -12.66 9.47
N MET A 124 22.33 -12.97 9.00
CA MET A 124 22.58 -13.91 7.92
C MET A 124 23.85 -14.71 8.15
N GLU A 125 24.05 -15.72 7.31
CA GLU A 125 25.30 -16.47 7.23
C GLU A 125 26.00 -16.15 5.92
N LEU A 126 27.24 -15.64 6.00
CA LEU A 126 28.08 -15.32 4.86
C LEU A 126 29.35 -16.17 4.96
N ASP A 127 29.58 -17.02 3.96
CA ASP A 127 30.75 -17.93 3.90
C ASP A 127 30.96 -18.78 5.18
N GLY A 128 29.85 -19.25 5.77
CA GLY A 128 29.87 -20.05 6.99
C GLY A 128 30.08 -19.25 8.28
N GLN A 129 30.09 -17.92 8.21
CA GLN A 129 30.22 -17.04 9.37
C GLN A 129 28.90 -16.27 9.58
N PRO A 130 28.42 -16.15 10.83
CA PRO A 130 27.27 -15.29 11.14
C PRO A 130 27.65 -13.84 10.97
N VAL A 131 26.82 -13.09 10.23
CA VAL A 131 27.01 -11.67 9.97
C VAL A 131 25.72 -10.93 10.27
N THR A 132 25.85 -9.78 10.92
CA THR A 132 24.75 -8.85 11.19
C THR A 132 24.85 -7.64 10.29
N ILE A 133 23.76 -7.36 9.57
CA ILE A 133 23.68 -6.23 8.64
C ILE A 133 22.77 -5.18 9.24
N ASP A 134 23.21 -3.92 9.22
CA ASP A 134 22.39 -2.75 9.45
C ASP A 134 22.27 -1.96 8.15
N ILE A 135 21.11 -1.92 7.54
CA ILE A 135 20.86 -1.01 6.41
C ILE A 135 20.69 0.39 6.99
N GLN A 136 21.65 1.26 6.72
CA GLN A 136 21.72 2.62 7.24
C GLN A 136 20.95 3.60 6.36
N GLN A 137 20.97 3.36 5.04
CA GLN A 137 20.27 4.14 4.04
C GLN A 137 19.73 3.21 2.96
N ALA A 138 18.51 3.47 2.53
CA ALA A 138 17.91 2.83 1.36
C ALA A 138 17.22 3.91 0.51
N SER A 139 17.32 3.78 -0.81
CA SER A 139 16.56 4.59 -1.76
C SER A 139 16.09 3.74 -2.92
N LEU A 140 14.98 4.16 -3.49
CA LEU A 140 14.37 3.59 -4.68
C LEU A 140 14.23 4.70 -5.73
N ASP A 141 14.81 4.50 -6.90
CA ASP A 141 14.57 5.34 -8.07
C ASP A 141 13.68 4.57 -9.06
N LEU A 142 12.77 5.28 -9.69
CA LEU A 142 11.80 4.75 -10.65
C LEU A 142 12.06 5.34 -12.03
N PRO A 143 13.01 4.78 -12.80
CA PRO A 143 13.38 5.32 -14.11
C PRO A 143 12.33 5.09 -15.19
N GLY A 144 11.28 4.34 -14.91
CA GLY A 144 10.29 3.84 -15.86
C GLY A 144 10.66 2.45 -16.37
N GLU A 145 10.05 2.03 -17.49
CA GLU A 145 10.25 0.72 -18.12
C GLU A 145 10.02 -0.48 -17.17
N ASN A 146 9.13 -0.29 -16.19
CA ASN A 146 8.84 -1.25 -15.14
C ASN A 146 10.08 -1.67 -14.32
N GLN A 147 11.02 -0.76 -14.10
CA GLN A 147 12.27 -1.01 -13.39
C GLN A 147 12.31 -0.28 -12.04
N PHE A 148 12.93 -0.94 -11.07
CA PHE A 148 13.37 -0.39 -9.80
C PHE A 148 14.89 -0.30 -9.81
N VAL A 149 15.44 0.85 -9.40
CA VAL A 149 16.85 0.99 -9.06
C VAL A 149 16.95 1.20 -7.56
N ILE A 150 17.42 0.19 -6.86
CA ILE A 150 17.53 0.18 -5.40
C ILE A 150 18.97 0.46 -5.02
N SER A 151 19.20 1.51 -4.23
CA SER A 151 20.52 1.85 -3.69
C SER A 151 20.51 1.74 -2.18
N THR A 152 21.53 1.11 -1.59
CA THR A 152 21.65 0.94 -0.14
C THR A 152 23.05 1.21 0.35
N THR A 153 23.14 1.77 1.55
CA THR A 153 24.35 1.83 2.36
C THR A 153 24.12 1.01 3.62
N PHE A 154 24.98 0.05 3.92
CA PHE A 154 24.82 -0.87 5.04
C PHE A 154 26.14 -1.14 5.75
N LEU A 155 26.04 -1.43 7.05
CA LEU A 155 27.14 -1.79 7.92
C LEU A 155 27.14 -3.31 8.14
N LEU A 156 28.27 -3.95 7.91
CA LEU A 156 28.56 -5.31 8.38
C LEU A 156 29.19 -5.20 9.77
N ARG A 157 28.44 -5.53 10.81
CA ARG A 157 28.86 -5.26 12.22
C ARG A 157 30.15 -5.98 12.60
N GLU A 158 30.25 -7.25 12.28
CA GLU A 158 31.41 -8.10 12.66
C GLU A 158 32.70 -7.65 11.98
N GLN A 159 32.60 -7.05 10.80
CA GLN A 159 33.74 -6.54 10.04
C GLN A 159 33.96 -5.03 10.28
N ASN A 160 33.03 -4.36 10.96
CA ASN A 160 32.98 -2.90 11.08
C ASN A 160 33.16 -2.19 9.72
N ALA A 161 32.56 -2.75 8.67
CA ALA A 161 32.74 -2.31 7.29
C ALA A 161 31.43 -1.75 6.75
N VAL A 162 31.46 -0.49 6.32
CA VAL A 162 30.36 0.14 5.58
C VAL A 162 30.52 -0.16 4.10
N LYS A 163 29.45 -0.67 3.50
CA LYS A 163 29.40 -0.99 2.07
C LYS A 163 28.24 -0.31 1.38
N LYS A 164 28.36 -0.12 0.09
CA LYS A 164 27.31 0.42 -0.78
C LYS A 164 26.96 -0.60 -1.85
N MET A 165 25.67 -0.65 -2.17
CA MET A 165 25.14 -1.50 -3.24
C MET A 165 24.12 -0.70 -4.04
N SER A 166 24.10 -0.96 -5.35
CA SER A 166 22.98 -0.59 -6.21
C SER A 166 22.54 -1.81 -7.01
N ALA A 167 21.23 -2.01 -7.14
CA ALA A 167 20.65 -3.10 -7.91
C ALA A 167 19.53 -2.56 -8.80
N THR A 168 19.49 -3.05 -10.06
CA THR A 168 18.36 -2.83 -10.96
C THR A 168 17.54 -4.11 -11.00
N ALA A 169 16.23 -3.98 -10.81
CA ALA A 169 15.31 -5.10 -10.76
C ALA A 169 13.98 -4.80 -11.43
N ILE A 170 13.26 -5.84 -11.84
CA ILE A 170 11.88 -5.77 -12.30
C ILE A 170 10.98 -6.29 -11.18
N PRO A 171 9.99 -5.51 -10.72
CA PRO A 171 9.02 -5.99 -9.74
C PRO A 171 8.04 -6.97 -10.41
N GLN A 172 7.71 -8.04 -9.69
CA GLN A 172 6.75 -9.06 -10.09
C GLN A 172 5.79 -9.32 -8.94
N ILE A 173 4.55 -9.63 -9.25
CA ILE A 173 3.55 -10.07 -8.26
C ILE A 173 3.58 -11.60 -8.21
N ASP A 174 3.57 -12.18 -7.02
CA ASP A 174 3.48 -13.63 -6.85
C ASP A 174 2.10 -14.16 -7.29
N GLU A 175 1.98 -15.47 -7.46
CA GLU A 175 0.76 -16.13 -7.94
C GLU A 175 -0.47 -15.86 -7.04
N ASP A 176 -0.23 -15.66 -5.74
CA ASP A 176 -1.30 -15.41 -4.76
C ASP A 176 -1.68 -13.92 -4.66
N GLY A 177 -0.93 -13.02 -5.30
CA GLY A 177 -1.15 -11.57 -5.25
C GLY A 177 -0.84 -10.93 -3.89
N ASN A 178 -0.12 -11.63 -3.00
CA ASN A 178 0.15 -11.15 -1.64
C ASN A 178 1.53 -10.53 -1.47
N ARG A 179 2.44 -10.80 -2.40
CA ARG A 179 3.83 -10.38 -2.31
C ARG A 179 4.33 -9.81 -3.62
N ILE A 180 5.20 -8.83 -3.50
CA ILE A 180 6.04 -8.35 -4.60
C ILE A 180 7.39 -9.05 -4.47
N SER A 181 7.87 -9.67 -5.53
CA SER A 181 9.24 -10.17 -5.70
C SER A 181 10.00 -9.29 -6.67
N LEU A 182 11.34 -9.38 -6.64
CA LEU A 182 12.20 -8.59 -7.52
C LEU A 182 13.10 -9.52 -8.34
N GLU A 183 12.95 -9.48 -9.65
CA GLU A 183 13.87 -10.10 -10.58
C GLU A 183 15.08 -9.18 -10.78
N ILE A 184 16.26 -9.60 -10.29
CA ILE A 184 17.48 -8.79 -10.35
C ILE A 184 18.07 -8.85 -11.76
N LEU A 185 18.13 -7.72 -12.44
CA LEU A 185 18.77 -7.58 -13.76
C LEU A 185 20.27 -7.32 -13.63
N ALA A 186 20.65 -6.48 -12.67
CA ALA A 186 22.04 -6.11 -12.42
C ALA A 186 22.23 -5.73 -10.95
N ALA A 187 23.42 -5.96 -10.42
CA ALA A 187 23.82 -5.47 -9.11
C ALA A 187 25.31 -5.05 -9.16
N GLN A 188 25.64 -3.96 -8.47
CA GLN A 188 26.98 -3.42 -8.39
C GLN A 188 27.31 -2.89 -6.99
N GLY A 189 28.58 -2.98 -6.62
CA GLY A 189 29.09 -2.52 -5.34
C GLY A 189 30.41 -3.21 -5.00
N GLU A 190 31.24 -2.57 -4.16
CA GLU A 190 32.55 -3.11 -3.79
C GLU A 190 32.45 -4.27 -2.79
N GLY A 191 33.10 -5.38 -3.13
CA GLY A 191 33.17 -6.58 -2.27
C GLY A 191 31.77 -7.20 -2.00
N LEU A 192 30.85 -7.05 -2.95
CA LEU A 192 29.59 -7.76 -2.91
C LEU A 192 29.76 -9.17 -3.47
N ASN A 193 29.08 -10.11 -2.85
CA ASN A 193 28.79 -11.39 -3.45
C ASN A 193 27.28 -11.51 -3.70
N LEU A 194 26.88 -12.41 -4.58
CA LEU A 194 25.48 -12.60 -4.96
C LEU A 194 24.59 -12.90 -3.73
N LYS A 195 25.09 -13.70 -2.78
CA LYS A 195 24.34 -14.06 -1.57
C LYS A 195 23.97 -12.83 -0.72
N LEU A 196 24.92 -11.88 -0.58
CA LEU A 196 24.67 -10.65 0.17
C LEU A 196 23.64 -9.76 -0.54
N VAL A 197 23.74 -9.64 -1.87
CA VAL A 197 22.74 -8.91 -2.68
C VAL A 197 21.35 -9.50 -2.48
N MET A 198 21.20 -10.82 -2.63
CA MET A 198 19.92 -11.50 -2.49
C MET A 198 19.29 -11.27 -1.12
N VAL A 199 20.08 -11.38 -0.04
CA VAL A 199 19.56 -11.19 1.33
C VAL A 199 19.09 -9.74 1.53
N ILE A 200 19.85 -8.75 1.08
CA ILE A 200 19.44 -7.34 1.21
C ILE A 200 18.14 -7.08 0.44
N ILE A 201 18.06 -7.56 -0.79
CA ILE A 201 16.86 -7.42 -1.62
C ILE A 201 15.66 -8.15 -0.98
N GLU A 202 15.86 -9.36 -0.48
CA GLU A 202 14.80 -10.11 0.22
C GLU A 202 14.27 -9.36 1.44
N GLN A 203 15.13 -8.73 2.24
CA GLN A 203 14.69 -7.93 3.38
C GLN A 203 13.92 -6.67 2.96
N LEU A 204 14.33 -6.02 1.87
CA LEU A 204 13.61 -4.87 1.34
C LEU A 204 12.25 -5.27 0.76
N THR A 205 12.18 -6.37 0.03
CA THR A 205 10.90 -6.89 -0.50
C THR A 205 9.96 -7.42 0.58
N ALA A 206 10.50 -7.92 1.69
CA ALA A 206 9.67 -8.32 2.83
C ALA A 206 8.87 -7.16 3.43
N LEU A 207 9.32 -5.91 3.26
CA LEU A 207 8.56 -4.73 3.65
C LEU A 207 7.34 -4.48 2.75
N LEU A 208 7.35 -5.04 1.54
CA LEU A 208 6.28 -4.92 0.54
C LEU A 208 5.29 -6.11 0.59
N ASP A 209 5.41 -6.99 1.58
CA ASP A 209 4.50 -8.12 1.76
C ASP A 209 3.18 -7.63 2.38
N LEU A 210 2.08 -7.77 1.63
CA LEU A 210 0.76 -7.30 2.07
C LEU A 210 0.26 -7.97 3.34
N ARG A 211 0.74 -9.16 3.66
CA ARG A 211 0.40 -9.88 4.90
C ARG A 211 0.90 -9.17 6.15
N ASN A 212 1.85 -8.24 6.01
CA ASN A 212 2.30 -7.37 7.09
C ASN A 212 1.33 -6.22 7.39
N PHE A 213 0.38 -5.96 6.48
CA PHE A 213 -0.65 -4.95 6.63
C PHE A 213 -1.96 -5.62 7.05
N ASP A 214 -2.02 -6.04 8.33
CA ASP A 214 -3.22 -6.65 8.89
C ASP A 214 -4.33 -5.58 9.04
N LEU A 215 -5.28 -5.61 8.10
CA LEU A 215 -6.50 -4.82 8.15
C LEU A 215 -7.66 -5.76 8.52
N PRO A 216 -8.14 -5.75 9.76
CA PRO A 216 -9.20 -6.66 10.20
C PRO A 216 -10.43 -6.59 9.29
N GLY A 217 -10.81 -7.74 8.72
CA GLY A 217 -11.98 -7.84 7.83
C GLY A 217 -11.75 -7.35 6.40
N VAL A 218 -10.51 -7.08 5.99
CA VAL A 218 -10.13 -6.74 4.62
C VAL A 218 -9.09 -7.73 4.12
N SER A 219 -9.39 -8.42 3.02
CA SER A 219 -8.38 -9.16 2.26
C SER A 219 -7.94 -8.31 1.07
N LEU A 220 -6.66 -8.27 0.78
CA LEU A 220 -6.09 -7.49 -0.32
C LEU A 220 -5.25 -8.39 -1.21
N GLN A 221 -5.43 -8.30 -2.52
CA GLN A 221 -4.67 -9.04 -3.52
C GLN A 221 -4.21 -8.08 -4.63
N LEU A 222 -2.90 -8.00 -4.84
CA LEU A 222 -2.32 -7.28 -5.97
C LEU A 222 -2.60 -8.05 -7.26
N HIS A 223 -2.97 -7.36 -8.30
CA HIS A 223 -3.13 -7.98 -9.62
C HIS A 223 -2.35 -7.27 -10.72
N GLN A 224 -1.94 -5.99 -10.51
CA GLN A 224 -1.10 -5.27 -11.44
C GLN A 224 -0.18 -4.31 -10.69
N LEU A 225 1.05 -4.22 -11.14
CA LEU A 225 2.08 -3.34 -10.61
C LEU A 225 2.86 -2.73 -11.76
N GLU A 226 2.93 -1.41 -11.82
CA GLU A 226 3.62 -0.68 -12.88
C GLU A 226 4.59 0.34 -12.30
N ALA A 227 5.87 0.13 -12.53
CA ALA A 227 6.89 1.13 -12.25
C ALA A 227 7.01 2.09 -13.44
N GLN A 228 6.37 3.24 -13.33
CA GLN A 228 6.44 4.34 -14.29
C GLN A 228 7.51 5.35 -13.84
N LEU A 229 7.89 6.27 -14.73
CA LEU A 229 8.86 7.32 -14.36
C LEU A 229 8.38 8.13 -13.14
N GLY A 230 9.13 8.05 -12.04
CA GLY A 230 8.91 8.78 -10.79
C GLY A 230 7.72 8.32 -9.95
N LYS A 231 7.03 7.24 -10.32
CA LYS A 231 5.87 6.73 -9.56
C LYS A 231 5.65 5.22 -9.75
N LEU A 232 5.07 4.63 -8.73
CA LEU A 232 4.57 3.26 -8.71
C LEU A 232 3.05 3.28 -8.73
N VAL A 233 2.45 2.57 -9.69
CA VAL A 233 1.01 2.39 -9.79
C VAL A 233 0.68 0.95 -9.43
N ILE A 234 -0.20 0.79 -8.46
CA ILE A 234 -0.61 -0.51 -7.91
C ILE A 234 -2.11 -0.67 -8.14
N HIS A 235 -2.52 -1.80 -8.69
CA HIS A 235 -3.92 -2.22 -8.76
C HIS A 235 -4.11 -3.45 -7.88
N ALA A 236 -5.14 -3.41 -7.05
CA ALA A 236 -5.46 -4.49 -6.13
C ALA A 236 -6.95 -4.77 -6.13
N LYS A 237 -7.31 -6.03 -5.84
CA LYS A 237 -8.66 -6.44 -5.49
C LYS A 237 -8.74 -6.64 -3.99
N SER A 238 -9.87 -6.30 -3.42
CA SER A 238 -10.11 -6.41 -1.99
C SER A 238 -11.48 -7.04 -1.74
N GLN A 239 -11.58 -7.85 -0.71
CA GLN A 239 -12.86 -8.24 -0.14
C GLN A 239 -12.97 -7.62 1.25
N ILE A 240 -13.98 -6.79 1.43
CA ILE A 240 -14.22 -6.04 2.66
C ILE A 240 -15.40 -6.69 3.39
N ALA A 241 -15.13 -7.38 4.49
CA ALA A 241 -16.17 -8.00 5.34
C ALA A 241 -16.66 -7.05 6.43
N GLN A 242 -15.84 -6.08 6.81
CA GLN A 242 -16.22 -5.02 7.76
C GLN A 242 -15.41 -3.75 7.46
N ILE A 243 -15.98 -2.60 7.74
CA ILE A 243 -15.25 -1.33 7.63
C ILE A 243 -14.16 -1.35 8.71
N PRO A 244 -12.87 -1.21 8.33
CA PRO A 244 -11.79 -1.23 9.30
C PRO A 244 -11.96 -0.07 10.29
N THR A 245 -11.91 -0.36 11.56
CA THR A 245 -11.66 0.62 12.62
C THR A 245 -10.16 0.63 12.86
N ILE A 246 -9.50 1.67 12.41
CA ILE A 246 -8.04 1.84 12.55
C ILE A 246 -7.71 2.42 13.93
#